data_72072fda198cc33a781d010f759ad68b
#
_entry.id   72072fda198cc33a781d010f759ad68b
#
_cell.length_a   1.000
_cell.length_b   1.000
_cell.length_c   1.000
_cell.angle_alpha   90.00
_cell.angle_beta   90.00
_cell.angle_gamma   90.00
#
_symmetry.space_group_name_H-M   'P 1'
#
loop_
_entity.id
_entity.type
_entity.pdbx_description
1 polymer ?
#
loop_
_entity_poly.entity_id
_entity_poly.type
_entity_poly.pdbx_seq_one_letter_code
_entity_poly.pdbx_strand_id
1 'polypeptide(L)'
;MFRDFERHDLDGRHALFAGRLPGRLAFDAAGFEALWALHPEDFHVIHMPGGPVETPRWQQAFGRDYRYSGRVNSALPVPPLLDPLLAWAREAVHGRLNALLLNWYDGDLGHYIGPHHDSTRDMVPDAPIVTVSLGEERIFRLTQPKRKARRDFPARDGTVFVMPYATNLAWKHQVPRSARRRGRRISVTLRAFEE
;
A
#
# COMPACT_ATOMS: atom_id res chain seq x y z
N MET A 1 17.47 -1.66 -11.65
CA MET A 1 16.74 -2.45 -10.67
C MET A 1 17.04 -1.85 -9.29
N PHE A 2 16.11 -1.55 -8.49
CA PHE A 2 15.97 -0.81 -7.22
C PHE A 2 17.25 -0.72 -6.34
N ARG A 3 18.24 0.09 -6.76
CA ARG A 3 19.62 0.10 -6.19
C ARG A 3 19.67 0.55 -4.74
N ASP A 4 18.70 1.37 -4.32
CA ASP A 4 18.62 1.93 -2.97
C ASP A 4 17.75 1.11 -2.03
N PHE A 5 17.35 -0.11 -2.44
CA PHE A 5 16.48 -0.99 -1.68
C PHE A 5 17.17 -2.32 -1.40
N GLU A 6 17.08 -2.77 -0.15
CA GLU A 6 17.52 -4.09 0.26
C GLU A 6 16.60 -5.16 -0.34
N ARG A 7 17.18 -6.16 -1.01
CA ARG A 7 16.45 -7.29 -1.56
C ARG A 7 16.26 -8.37 -0.50
N HIS A 8 15.01 -8.70 -0.18
CA HIS A 8 14.63 -9.81 0.68
C HIS A 8 14.11 -10.97 -0.17
N ASP A 9 14.86 -12.07 -0.21
CA ASP A 9 14.42 -13.29 -0.87
C ASP A 9 13.25 -13.92 -0.11
N LEU A 10 12.21 -14.34 -0.84
CA LEU A 10 11.03 -14.96 -0.26
C LEU A 10 11.02 -16.48 -0.44
N ASP A 11 11.44 -16.97 -1.61
CA ASP A 11 11.38 -18.39 -1.97
C ASP A 11 12.33 -18.79 -3.11
N GLY A 12 13.41 -18.07 -3.35
CA GLY A 12 14.39 -18.29 -4.43
C GLY A 12 13.96 -17.75 -5.80
N ARG A 13 12.67 -17.42 -5.99
CA ARG A 13 12.12 -16.88 -7.25
C ARG A 13 11.53 -15.49 -7.07
N HIS A 14 10.90 -15.23 -5.93
CA HIS A 14 10.22 -13.98 -5.62
C HIS A 14 10.98 -13.23 -4.55
N ALA A 15 10.91 -11.91 -4.61
CA ALA A 15 11.54 -11.03 -3.63
C ALA A 15 10.62 -9.87 -3.26
N LEU A 16 10.83 -9.32 -2.08
CA LEU A 16 10.38 -7.98 -1.68
C LEU A 16 11.62 -7.10 -1.59
N PHE A 17 11.51 -5.85 -2.00
CA PHE A 17 12.56 -4.85 -1.78
C PHE A 17 12.08 -3.88 -0.72
N ALA A 18 12.96 -3.56 0.24
CA ALA A 18 12.64 -2.64 1.33
C ALA A 18 13.70 -1.54 1.44
N GLY A 19 13.26 -0.33 1.72
CA GLY A 19 14.12 0.84 1.88
C GLY A 19 13.49 1.91 2.73
N ARG A 20 14.07 3.10 2.67
CA ARG A 20 13.60 4.27 3.42
C ARG A 20 13.23 5.39 2.46
N LEU A 21 12.17 6.09 2.76
CA LEU A 21 11.82 7.34 2.09
C LEU A 21 12.96 8.36 2.32
N PRO A 22 13.43 9.04 1.27
CA PRO A 22 14.45 10.10 1.44
C PRO A 22 13.99 11.17 2.43
N GLY A 23 14.89 11.65 3.30
CA GLY A 23 14.55 12.60 4.36
C GLY A 23 13.83 13.87 3.87
N ARG A 24 14.16 14.36 2.66
CA ARG A 24 13.46 15.49 2.03
C ARG A 24 11.98 15.25 1.71
N LEU A 25 11.55 13.99 1.73
CA LEU A 25 10.17 13.57 1.49
C LEU A 25 9.48 13.06 2.76
N ALA A 26 10.17 13.14 3.91
CA ALA A 26 9.58 12.77 5.18
C ALA A 26 8.44 13.73 5.54
N PHE A 27 7.35 13.17 6.03
CA PHE A 27 6.23 13.96 6.51
C PHE A 27 6.49 14.28 7.99
N ASP A 28 6.48 15.57 8.32
CA ASP A 28 6.44 16.00 9.72
C ASP A 28 5.02 15.78 10.30
N ALA A 29 4.84 16.17 11.57
CA ALA A 29 3.56 16.01 12.24
C ALA A 29 2.43 16.76 11.52
N ALA A 30 2.68 17.97 11.01
CA ALA A 30 1.68 18.76 10.30
C ALA A 30 1.31 18.12 8.94
N GLY A 31 2.30 17.63 8.20
CA GLY A 31 2.10 16.89 6.95
C GLY A 31 1.36 15.59 7.15
N PHE A 32 1.66 14.86 8.23
CA PHE A 32 0.91 13.65 8.59
C PHE A 32 -0.56 13.97 8.90
N GLU A 33 -0.86 15.01 9.70
CA GLU A 33 -2.23 15.43 10.01
C GLU A 33 -2.97 15.89 8.75
N ALA A 34 -2.30 16.61 7.85
CA ALA A 34 -2.89 17.02 6.57
C ALA A 34 -3.26 15.81 5.71
N LEU A 35 -2.40 14.77 5.65
CA LEU A 35 -2.74 13.51 4.97
C LEU A 35 -3.82 12.73 5.71
N TRP A 36 -3.83 12.76 7.05
CA TRP A 36 -4.87 12.10 7.83
C TRP A 36 -6.23 12.69 7.56
N ALA A 37 -6.34 14.00 7.48
CA ALA A 37 -7.60 14.70 7.19
C ALA A 37 -8.22 14.40 5.81
N LEU A 38 -7.48 13.73 4.92
CA LEU A 38 -7.99 13.32 3.60
C LEU A 38 -8.78 12.01 3.61
N HIS A 39 -8.85 11.29 4.75
CA HIS A 39 -9.65 10.06 4.77
C HIS A 39 -11.14 10.38 4.59
N PRO A 40 -11.88 9.55 3.85
CA PRO A 40 -13.33 9.70 3.73
C PRO A 40 -14.02 9.50 5.09
N GLU A 41 -15.24 10.01 5.23
CA GLU A 41 -16.05 9.77 6.42
C GLU A 41 -16.49 8.31 6.51
N ASP A 42 -16.88 7.72 5.38
CA ASP A 42 -17.39 6.37 5.29
C ASP A 42 -16.31 5.33 4.96
N PHE A 43 -16.51 4.11 5.44
CA PHE A 43 -15.73 2.96 5.01
C PHE A 43 -16.14 2.52 3.60
N HIS A 44 -15.17 2.09 2.83
CA HIS A 44 -15.45 1.54 1.52
C HIS A 44 -16.13 0.16 1.65
N VAL A 45 -17.20 -0.05 0.88
CA VAL A 45 -17.95 -1.31 0.88
C VAL A 45 -17.47 -2.20 -0.27
N ILE A 46 -17.10 -3.43 0.05
CA ILE A 46 -16.73 -4.49 -0.91
C ILE A 46 -17.78 -5.60 -0.92
N HIS A 47 -17.84 -6.37 -2.01
CA HIS A 47 -18.69 -7.56 -2.09
C HIS A 47 -17.87 -8.82 -1.78
N MET A 48 -18.33 -9.56 -0.78
CA MET A 48 -17.77 -10.84 -0.38
C MET A 48 -18.81 -11.94 -0.61
N PRO A 49 -18.42 -13.23 -0.72
CA PRO A 49 -19.38 -14.32 -0.60
C PRO A 49 -20.13 -14.19 0.73
N GLY A 50 -21.42 -13.85 0.68
CA GLY A 50 -22.24 -13.56 1.88
C GLY A 50 -22.78 -12.15 1.95
N GLY A 51 -22.40 -11.26 1.03
CA GLY A 51 -22.97 -9.92 0.90
C GLY A 51 -21.96 -8.78 0.99
N PRO A 52 -22.44 -7.54 1.05
CA PRO A 52 -21.60 -6.35 1.20
C PRO A 52 -20.95 -6.32 2.59
N VAL A 53 -19.68 -5.94 2.62
CA VAL A 53 -18.86 -5.82 3.85
C VAL A 53 -18.08 -4.51 3.80
N GLU A 54 -18.13 -3.75 4.87
CA GLU A 54 -17.28 -2.58 5.03
C GLU A 54 -15.82 -3.00 5.22
N THR A 55 -14.92 -2.29 4.55
CA THR A 55 -13.49 -2.51 4.77
C THR A 55 -13.10 -2.04 6.17
N PRO A 56 -12.33 -2.82 6.94
CA PRO A 56 -11.96 -2.45 8.31
C PRO A 56 -10.80 -1.43 8.31
N ARG A 57 -10.93 -0.37 7.53
CA ARG A 57 -10.06 0.80 7.40
C ARG A 57 -10.64 1.76 6.36
N TRP A 58 -10.29 3.04 6.44
CA TRP A 58 -10.61 3.98 5.36
C TRP A 58 -9.67 3.79 4.17
N GLN A 59 -10.16 4.11 2.98
CA GLN A 59 -9.36 4.08 1.77
C GLN A 59 -9.89 5.04 0.71
N GLN A 60 -8.97 5.64 -0.07
CA GLN A 60 -9.29 6.53 -1.18
C GLN A 60 -8.26 6.37 -2.29
N ALA A 61 -8.75 6.26 -3.52
CA ALA A 61 -7.93 6.29 -4.73
C ALA A 61 -7.69 7.72 -5.21
N PHE A 62 -6.51 7.97 -5.76
CA PHE A 62 -6.14 9.26 -6.37
C PHE A 62 -5.43 9.03 -7.70
N GLY A 63 -5.69 9.92 -8.66
CA GLY A 63 -5.11 9.89 -9.99
C GLY A 63 -5.81 8.96 -10.97
N ARG A 64 -6.03 7.69 -10.62
CA ARG A 64 -6.75 6.69 -11.43
C ARG A 64 -7.67 5.85 -10.54
N ASP A 65 -8.81 5.45 -11.09
CA ASP A 65 -9.74 4.54 -10.43
C ASP A 65 -9.06 3.22 -10.07
N TYR A 66 -9.37 2.71 -8.89
CA TYR A 66 -8.91 1.40 -8.46
C TYR A 66 -10.05 0.39 -8.41
N ARG A 67 -9.96 -0.64 -9.24
CA ARG A 67 -11.01 -1.67 -9.40
C ARG A 67 -10.60 -2.97 -8.75
N TYR A 68 -11.35 -3.39 -7.74
CA TYR A 68 -11.15 -4.67 -7.07
C TYR A 68 -12.45 -5.17 -6.43
N SER A 69 -12.54 -6.49 -6.21
CA SER A 69 -13.71 -7.13 -5.57
C SER A 69 -15.07 -6.67 -6.13
N GLY A 70 -15.15 -6.50 -7.47
CA GLY A 70 -16.38 -6.10 -8.16
C GLY A 70 -16.80 -4.63 -7.96
N ARG A 71 -15.98 -3.80 -7.32
CA ARG A 71 -16.23 -2.38 -7.06
C ARG A 71 -15.16 -1.49 -7.68
N VAL A 72 -15.54 -0.25 -7.85
CA VAL A 72 -14.64 0.85 -8.24
C VAL A 72 -14.46 1.76 -7.04
N ASN A 73 -13.22 1.98 -6.65
CA ASN A 73 -12.85 3.10 -5.79
C ASN A 73 -12.51 4.26 -6.74
N SER A 74 -13.47 5.18 -6.91
CA SER A 74 -13.33 6.31 -7.82
C SER A 74 -12.22 7.24 -7.34
N ALA A 75 -11.35 7.61 -8.27
CA ALA A 75 -10.20 8.44 -7.95
C ALA A 75 -10.56 9.91 -7.81
N LEU A 76 -9.99 10.55 -6.82
CA LEU A 76 -9.87 12.00 -6.72
C LEU A 76 -8.59 12.50 -7.42
N PRO A 77 -8.46 13.79 -7.74
CA PRO A 77 -7.18 14.35 -8.16
C PRO A 77 -6.08 14.07 -7.12
N VAL A 78 -4.84 13.88 -7.58
CA VAL A 78 -3.71 13.68 -6.66
C VAL A 78 -3.54 14.96 -5.83
N PRO A 79 -3.54 14.89 -4.49
CA PRO A 79 -3.30 16.06 -3.65
C PRO A 79 -1.88 16.60 -3.88
N PRO A 80 -1.68 17.92 -3.98
CA PRO A 80 -0.34 18.52 -4.18
C PRO A 80 0.70 18.06 -3.15
N LEU A 81 0.26 17.74 -1.95
CA LEU A 81 1.10 17.21 -0.86
C LEU A 81 1.77 15.87 -1.23
N LEU A 82 1.20 15.10 -2.16
CA LEU A 82 1.72 13.81 -2.62
C LEU A 82 2.49 13.90 -3.95
N ASP A 83 2.50 15.05 -4.63
CA ASP A 83 3.22 15.22 -5.90
C ASP A 83 4.73 14.94 -5.77
N PRO A 84 5.45 15.44 -4.72
CA PRO A 84 6.86 15.13 -4.56
C PRO A 84 7.14 13.64 -4.35
N LEU A 85 6.25 12.94 -3.66
CA LEU A 85 6.35 11.49 -3.44
C LEU A 85 6.15 10.72 -4.74
N LEU A 86 5.14 11.09 -5.53
CA LEU A 86 4.86 10.46 -6.83
C LEU A 86 6.00 10.72 -7.82
N ALA A 87 6.53 11.94 -7.87
CA ALA A 87 7.67 12.28 -8.74
C ALA A 87 8.92 11.46 -8.39
N TRP A 88 9.25 11.38 -7.10
CA TRP A 88 10.37 10.55 -6.63
C TRP A 88 10.17 9.07 -6.97
N ALA A 89 8.98 8.52 -6.74
CA ALA A 89 8.71 7.11 -7.01
C ALA A 89 8.82 6.78 -8.51
N ARG A 90 8.42 7.72 -9.38
CA ARG A 90 8.62 7.61 -10.83
C ARG A 90 10.11 7.54 -11.21
N GLU A 91 10.92 8.38 -10.60
CA GLU A 91 12.36 8.42 -10.85
C GLU A 91 13.07 7.18 -10.27
N ALA A 92 12.81 6.85 -9.00
CA ALA A 92 13.55 5.84 -8.24
C ALA A 92 13.10 4.40 -8.54
N VAL A 93 11.83 4.19 -8.95
CA VAL A 93 11.26 2.85 -9.06
C VAL A 93 10.72 2.57 -10.46
N HIS A 94 9.72 3.33 -10.95
CA HIS A 94 9.09 3.04 -12.24
C HIS A 94 8.38 4.25 -12.84
N GLY A 95 8.85 4.73 -14.01
CA GLY A 95 8.41 5.98 -14.65
C GLY A 95 6.91 6.10 -14.97
N ARG A 96 6.18 4.99 -15.08
CA ARG A 96 4.74 4.98 -15.41
C ARG A 96 3.81 4.98 -14.20
N LEU A 97 4.31 5.10 -12.95
CA LEU A 97 3.45 5.23 -11.77
C LEU A 97 2.52 6.44 -11.91
N ASN A 98 1.20 6.22 -11.84
CA ASN A 98 0.19 7.25 -12.12
C ASN A 98 -1.03 7.21 -11.20
N ALA A 99 -1.06 6.28 -10.26
CA ALA A 99 -2.17 6.08 -9.34
C ALA A 99 -1.69 5.86 -7.92
N LEU A 100 -2.43 6.39 -6.96
CA LEU A 100 -2.21 6.19 -5.54
C LEU A 100 -3.48 5.63 -4.89
N LEU A 101 -3.30 4.70 -3.97
CA LEU A 101 -4.34 4.27 -3.05
C LEU A 101 -3.85 4.53 -1.63
N LEU A 102 -4.51 5.42 -0.93
CA LEU A 102 -4.25 5.64 0.47
C LEU A 102 -5.15 4.73 1.31
N ASN A 103 -4.58 4.13 2.35
CA ASN A 103 -5.30 3.41 3.38
C ASN A 103 -4.92 4.00 4.73
N TRP A 104 -5.92 4.36 5.53
CA TRP A 104 -5.77 4.89 6.87
C TRP A 104 -6.15 3.84 7.89
N TYR A 105 -5.27 3.60 8.84
CA TYR A 105 -5.45 2.64 9.91
C TYR A 105 -5.44 3.37 11.24
N ASP A 106 -6.54 3.30 11.96
CA ASP A 106 -6.62 3.69 13.36
C ASP A 106 -6.47 2.43 14.21
N GLY A 107 -5.43 2.42 15.04
CA GLY A 107 -5.13 1.27 15.88
C GLY A 107 -6.12 1.08 17.02
N ASP A 108 -6.72 2.16 17.54
CA ASP A 108 -7.75 2.10 18.58
C ASP A 108 -9.06 1.50 18.04
N LEU A 109 -9.37 1.73 16.76
CA LEU A 109 -10.48 1.09 16.08
C LEU A 109 -10.16 -0.34 15.62
N GLY A 110 -8.92 -0.79 15.81
CA GLY A 110 -8.48 -2.14 15.45
C GLY A 110 -8.41 -2.37 13.94
N HIS A 111 -8.15 -1.33 13.15
CA HIS A 111 -8.09 -1.40 11.70
C HIS A 111 -7.01 -2.35 11.21
N TYR A 112 -7.30 -3.04 10.10
CA TYR A 112 -6.40 -4.02 9.46
C TYR A 112 -6.73 -4.21 7.98
N ILE A 113 -5.93 -4.99 7.28
CA ILE A 113 -6.29 -5.57 5.99
C ILE A 113 -5.87 -7.03 5.96
N GLY A 114 -6.80 -7.90 5.57
CA GLY A 114 -6.58 -9.35 5.45
C GLY A 114 -5.68 -9.73 4.27
N PRO A 115 -5.28 -11.03 4.18
CA PRO A 115 -4.42 -11.51 3.11
C PRO A 115 -5.07 -11.40 1.74
N HIS A 116 -4.46 -10.64 0.82
CA HIS A 116 -4.96 -10.40 -0.53
C HIS A 116 -3.80 -10.24 -1.52
N HIS A 117 -4.11 -10.35 -2.79
CA HIS A 117 -3.32 -9.83 -3.90
C HIS A 117 -3.90 -8.48 -4.30
N ASP A 118 -3.06 -7.54 -4.71
CA ASP A 118 -3.57 -6.36 -5.39
C ASP A 118 -4.13 -6.77 -6.75
N SER A 119 -5.25 -6.13 -7.15
CA SER A 119 -5.79 -6.30 -8.49
C SER A 119 -4.77 -5.83 -9.52
N THR A 120 -4.47 -6.70 -10.46
CA THR A 120 -3.60 -6.38 -11.61
C THR A 120 -4.40 -5.94 -12.83
N ARG A 121 -5.72 -5.85 -12.70
CA ARG A 121 -6.59 -5.35 -13.75
C ARG A 121 -6.18 -3.93 -14.11
N ASP A 122 -6.02 -3.68 -15.39
CA ASP A 122 -5.62 -2.40 -15.95
C ASP A 122 -4.21 -1.92 -15.51
N MET A 123 -3.44 -2.73 -14.77
CA MET A 123 -2.04 -2.41 -14.45
C MET A 123 -1.13 -2.62 -15.66
N VAL A 124 -0.16 -1.75 -15.80
CA VAL A 124 0.96 -1.94 -16.73
C VAL A 124 1.64 -3.27 -16.41
N PRO A 125 1.78 -4.18 -17.39
CA PRO A 125 2.48 -5.44 -17.19
C PRO A 125 3.88 -5.23 -16.59
N ASP A 126 4.26 -6.10 -15.66
CA ASP A 126 5.55 -6.11 -14.96
C ASP A 126 5.88 -4.87 -14.13
N ALA A 127 5.00 -3.86 -14.08
CA ALA A 127 5.20 -2.71 -13.20
C ALA A 127 5.10 -3.12 -11.72
N PRO A 128 6.04 -2.67 -10.87
CA PRO A 128 6.00 -2.97 -9.44
C PRO A 128 4.92 -2.17 -8.72
N ILE A 129 4.57 -2.64 -7.53
CA ILE A 129 3.74 -1.92 -6.57
C ILE A 129 4.67 -1.31 -5.52
N VAL A 130 4.53 -0.01 -5.29
CA VAL A 130 5.30 0.71 -4.26
C VAL A 130 4.38 1.02 -3.08
N THR A 131 4.81 0.71 -1.87
CA THR A 131 4.05 1.02 -0.65
C THR A 131 4.92 1.81 0.31
N VAL A 132 4.48 3.02 0.66
CA VAL A 132 5.11 3.87 1.69
C VAL A 132 4.27 3.80 2.96
N SER A 133 4.92 3.55 4.10
CA SER A 133 4.30 3.51 5.42
C SER A 133 4.62 4.79 6.18
N LEU A 134 3.60 5.45 6.74
CA LEU A 134 3.73 6.66 7.53
C LEU A 134 3.05 6.49 8.88
N GLY A 135 3.65 7.02 9.95
CA GLY A 135 3.13 6.98 11.31
C GLY A 135 3.43 5.66 12.05
N GLU A 136 2.46 5.14 12.80
CA GLU A 136 2.63 3.98 13.69
C GLU A 136 3.16 2.75 12.96
N GLU A 137 4.19 2.11 13.53
CA GLU A 137 4.72 0.85 13.02
C GLU A 137 3.66 -0.25 13.03
N ARG A 138 3.50 -0.91 11.89
CA ARG A 138 2.69 -2.12 11.75
C ARG A 138 3.51 -3.21 11.08
N ILE A 139 3.04 -4.42 11.10
CA ILE A 139 3.63 -5.51 10.32
C ILE A 139 3.06 -5.50 8.91
N PHE A 140 3.95 -5.45 7.91
CA PHE A 140 3.63 -5.82 6.53
C PHE A 140 3.97 -7.29 6.35
N ARG A 141 2.95 -8.12 6.21
CA ARG A 141 3.09 -9.58 6.15
C ARG A 141 2.84 -10.10 4.76
N LEU A 142 3.77 -10.91 4.27
CA LEU A 142 3.62 -11.70 3.06
C LEU A 142 3.34 -13.16 3.43
N THR A 143 2.38 -13.78 2.71
CA THR A 143 2.01 -15.18 2.90
C THR A 143 1.84 -15.89 1.57
N GLN A 144 2.29 -17.13 1.50
CA GLN A 144 2.03 -18.02 0.37
C GLN A 144 1.31 -19.28 0.86
N PRO A 145 -0.04 -19.34 0.75
CA PRO A 145 -0.84 -20.39 1.34
C PRO A 145 -0.46 -21.80 0.88
N LYS A 146 -0.17 -21.98 -0.41
CA LYS A 146 0.20 -23.28 -1.00
C LYS A 146 1.46 -23.89 -0.36
N ARG A 147 2.42 -23.06 0.07
CA ARG A 147 3.68 -23.47 0.69
C ARG A 147 3.69 -23.28 2.20
N LYS A 148 2.59 -22.78 2.77
CA LYS A 148 2.49 -22.41 4.20
C LYS A 148 3.62 -21.47 4.64
N ALA A 149 4.14 -20.66 3.70
CA ALA A 149 5.22 -19.74 3.95
C ALA A 149 4.70 -18.37 4.42
N ARG A 150 5.42 -17.77 5.35
CA ARG A 150 5.13 -16.44 5.90
C ARG A 150 6.43 -15.68 6.10
N ARG A 151 6.38 -14.38 5.78
CA ARG A 151 7.44 -13.40 6.04
C ARG A 151 6.82 -12.13 6.61
N ASP A 152 7.37 -11.63 7.69
CA ASP A 152 6.92 -10.41 8.39
C ASP A 152 7.99 -9.32 8.26
N PHE A 153 7.58 -8.13 7.88
CA PHE A 153 8.43 -6.96 7.71
C PHE A 153 7.89 -5.80 8.57
N PRO A 154 8.71 -5.16 9.41
CA PRO A 154 8.27 -3.98 10.15
C PRO A 154 8.07 -2.80 9.18
N ALA A 155 6.83 -2.33 9.10
CA ALA A 155 6.45 -1.14 8.34
C ALA A 155 6.45 0.08 9.25
N ARG A 156 7.66 0.60 9.52
CA ARG A 156 7.91 1.81 10.33
C ARG A 156 7.58 3.05 9.53
N ASP A 157 7.50 4.18 10.21
CA ASP A 157 7.41 5.48 9.55
C ASP A 157 8.52 5.67 8.51
N GLY A 158 8.17 6.12 7.30
CA GLY A 158 9.08 6.27 6.16
C GLY A 158 9.62 4.96 5.57
N THR A 159 9.12 3.78 5.96
CA THR A 159 9.48 2.53 5.28
C THR A 159 8.83 2.47 3.91
N VAL A 160 9.62 2.09 2.90
CA VAL A 160 9.17 1.86 1.53
C VAL A 160 9.36 0.40 1.17
N PHE A 161 8.29 -0.21 0.68
CA PHE A 161 8.34 -1.55 0.06
C PHE A 161 8.12 -1.42 -1.44
N VAL A 162 8.94 -2.13 -2.21
CA VAL A 162 8.74 -2.31 -3.66
C VAL A 162 8.49 -3.79 -3.89
N MET A 163 7.27 -4.10 -4.29
CA MET A 163 6.83 -5.46 -4.56
C MET A 163 6.75 -5.68 -6.08
N PRO A 164 7.63 -6.51 -6.66
CA PRO A 164 7.56 -6.86 -8.08
C PRO A 164 6.20 -7.44 -8.45
N TYR A 165 5.76 -7.20 -9.69
CA TYR A 165 4.50 -7.71 -10.23
C TYR A 165 4.33 -9.22 -10.00
N ALA A 166 5.36 -10.01 -10.34
CA ALA A 166 5.35 -11.46 -10.13
C ALA A 166 5.22 -11.86 -8.65
N THR A 167 5.78 -11.07 -7.74
CA THR A 167 5.63 -11.29 -6.30
C THR A 167 4.18 -11.07 -5.86
N ASN A 168 3.52 -10.01 -6.35
CA ASN A 168 2.10 -9.78 -6.07
C ASN A 168 1.21 -10.94 -6.57
N LEU A 169 1.53 -11.54 -7.71
CA LEU A 169 0.76 -12.69 -8.22
C LEU A 169 0.96 -13.96 -7.38
N ALA A 170 2.13 -14.14 -6.79
CA ALA A 170 2.50 -15.36 -6.06
C ALA A 170 2.27 -15.30 -4.55
N TRP A 171 2.38 -14.11 -3.95
CA TRP A 171 2.33 -13.88 -2.53
C TRP A 171 1.23 -12.91 -2.16
N LYS A 172 0.35 -13.31 -1.24
CA LYS A 172 -0.62 -12.41 -0.61
C LYS A 172 0.10 -11.51 0.40
N HIS A 173 -0.37 -10.27 0.51
CA HIS A 173 0.12 -9.37 1.54
C HIS A 173 -1.03 -8.89 2.44
N GLN A 174 -0.69 -8.43 3.64
CA GLN A 174 -1.64 -7.96 4.64
C GLN A 174 -0.98 -7.06 5.67
N VAL A 175 -1.81 -6.28 6.37
CA VAL A 175 -1.47 -5.63 7.65
C VAL A 175 -2.37 -6.27 8.71
N PRO A 176 -1.86 -7.21 9.51
CA PRO A 176 -2.69 -7.93 10.47
C PRO A 176 -3.20 -7.02 11.58
N ARG A 177 -4.35 -7.40 12.16
CA ARG A 177 -4.86 -6.74 13.38
C ARG A 177 -3.81 -6.81 14.49
N SER A 178 -3.70 -5.74 15.26
CA SER A 178 -2.77 -5.66 16.40
C SER A 178 -3.45 -5.02 17.58
N ALA A 179 -3.50 -5.70 18.71
CA ALA A 179 -3.98 -5.13 19.96
C ALA A 179 -2.93 -4.23 20.66
N ARG A 180 -1.67 -4.30 20.22
CA ARG A 180 -0.56 -3.56 20.83
C ARG A 180 -0.27 -2.21 20.15
N ARG A 181 -0.64 -2.07 18.90
CA ARG A 181 -0.37 -0.90 18.06
C ARG A 181 -1.65 -0.08 17.92
N ARG A 182 -1.74 0.98 18.71
CA ARG A 182 -2.94 1.81 18.84
C ARG A 182 -2.88 3.13 18.07
N GLY A 183 -1.70 3.50 17.61
CA GLY A 183 -1.48 4.74 16.88
C GLY A 183 -2.07 4.73 15.46
N ARG A 184 -2.04 5.89 14.83
CA ARG A 184 -2.51 6.14 13.48
C ARG A 184 -1.41 5.83 12.45
N ARG A 185 -1.78 5.17 11.37
CA ARG A 185 -0.89 4.84 10.25
C ARG A 185 -1.56 5.14 8.92
N ILE A 186 -0.79 5.68 8.00
CA ILE A 186 -1.19 5.82 6.59
C ILE A 186 -0.31 4.90 5.74
N SER A 187 -0.92 4.21 4.79
CA SER A 187 -0.21 3.49 3.73
C SER A 187 -0.51 4.15 2.41
N VAL A 188 0.52 4.66 1.74
CA VAL A 188 0.42 5.21 0.38
C VAL A 188 0.92 4.15 -0.59
N THR A 189 0.02 3.58 -1.40
CA THR A 189 0.37 2.55 -2.38
C THR A 189 0.29 3.12 -3.78
N LEU A 190 1.42 3.07 -4.53
CA LEU A 190 1.53 3.60 -5.88
C LEU A 190 1.56 2.45 -6.89
N ARG A 191 0.84 2.65 -8.01
CA ARG A 191 0.73 1.69 -9.11
C ARG A 191 0.83 2.40 -10.46
N ALA A 192 1.16 1.63 -11.49
CA ALA A 192 1.09 2.07 -12.88
C ALA A 192 -0.11 1.40 -13.55
N PHE A 193 -1.06 2.18 -14.02
CA PHE A 193 -2.18 1.72 -14.83
C PHE A 193 -2.03 2.16 -16.28
N GLU A 194 -2.54 1.35 -17.21
CA GLU A 194 -2.65 1.72 -18.63
C GLU A 194 -3.53 2.98 -18.79
N GLU A 195 -3.29 3.74 -19.86
CA GLU A 195 -4.04 4.96 -20.19
C GLU A 195 -5.45 4.65 -20.71
#